data_e95349f4300b983243eff9ecf6aec769
#
_entry.id   e95349f4300b983243eff9ecf6aec769
#
_cell.length_a   1.000
_cell.length_b   1.000
_cell.length_c   1.000
_cell.angle_alpha   90.00
_cell.angle_beta   90.00
_cell.angle_gamma   90.00
#
_symmetry.space_group_name_H-M   'P 1'
#
loop_
_entity.id
_entity.type
_entity.pdbx_description
1 polymer ?
#
loop_
_entity_poly.entity_id
_entity_poly.type
_entity_poly.pdbx_seq_one_letter_code
_entity_poly.pdbx_strand_id
1 'polypeptide(L)'
;MSIEGKVAIITGASSGIGYATALALSKAGAKVAIGARRTDKLEQLENEIKKSGGEVLSQKLDVTKKTDCDAIVEQAIKKWGTVDILVNNAGLMPLSFVKSLKVDEWEQMIDVNIKGVLYCTAAVIPHLKEKKSGHIVNISSVAGRLVFPSGSV
;
A
#
# COMPACT_ATOMS: atom_id res chain seq x y z
N MET A 1 -6.67 5.96 20.66
CA MET A 1 -6.85 4.58 20.17
C MET A 1 -5.45 4.00 19.94
N SER A 2 -5.10 2.89 20.61
CA SER A 2 -3.79 2.25 20.41
C SER A 2 -3.77 1.48 19.10
N ILE A 3 -2.62 1.48 18.41
CA ILE A 3 -2.37 0.62 17.25
C ILE A 3 -1.58 -0.64 17.59
N GLU A 4 -1.21 -0.80 18.87
CA GLU A 4 -0.53 -1.99 19.37
C GLU A 4 -1.35 -3.26 19.11
N GLY A 5 -0.72 -4.28 18.53
CA GLY A 5 -1.35 -5.53 18.13
C GLY A 5 -2.24 -5.46 16.90
N LYS A 6 -2.50 -4.27 16.33
CA LYS A 6 -3.28 -4.11 15.10
C LYS A 6 -2.52 -4.63 13.89
N VAL A 7 -3.25 -5.17 12.92
CA VAL A 7 -2.69 -5.65 11.65
C VAL A 7 -2.88 -4.60 10.57
N ALA A 8 -1.78 -4.12 10.01
CA ALA A 8 -1.78 -3.11 8.96
C ALA A 8 -1.19 -3.66 7.66
N ILE A 9 -1.90 -3.47 6.55
CA ILE A 9 -1.39 -3.72 5.19
C ILE A 9 -0.90 -2.40 4.61
N ILE A 10 0.33 -2.37 4.08
CA ILE A 10 0.93 -1.19 3.46
C ILE A 10 1.35 -1.53 2.03
N THR A 11 0.73 -0.88 1.05
CA THR A 11 1.10 -1.03 -0.36
C THR A 11 2.21 -0.07 -0.75
N GLY A 12 3.06 -0.46 -1.71
CA GLY A 12 4.17 0.38 -2.14
C GLY A 12 5.26 0.57 -1.09
N ALA A 13 5.44 -0.40 -0.18
CA ALA A 13 6.33 -0.31 0.97
C ALA A 13 7.82 -0.43 0.64
N SER A 14 8.21 -0.58 -0.63
CA SER A 14 9.62 -0.78 -1.02
C SER A 14 10.49 0.47 -0.90
N SER A 15 9.93 1.65 -0.70
CA SER A 15 10.67 2.92 -0.55
C SER A 15 9.78 4.07 -0.06
N GLY A 16 10.40 5.20 0.28
CA GLY A 16 9.71 6.47 0.55
C GLY A 16 8.70 6.40 1.70
N ILE A 17 7.53 6.98 1.47
CA ILE A 17 6.47 7.10 2.50
C ILE A 17 6.00 5.73 2.98
N GLY A 18 5.77 4.77 2.08
CA GLY A 18 5.33 3.42 2.46
C GLY A 18 6.35 2.67 3.33
N TYR A 19 7.63 2.80 3.01
CA TYR A 19 8.73 2.24 3.82
C TYR A 19 8.74 2.83 5.23
N ALA A 20 8.74 4.17 5.32
CA ALA A 20 8.74 4.87 6.59
C ALA A 20 7.48 4.59 7.43
N THR A 21 6.32 4.50 6.77
CA THR A 21 5.05 4.14 7.41
C THR A 21 5.10 2.74 8.02
N ALA A 22 5.62 1.75 7.28
CA ALA A 22 5.74 0.39 7.79
C ALA A 22 6.64 0.32 9.03
N LEU A 23 7.79 1.01 9.02
CA LEU A 23 8.66 1.10 10.20
C LEU A 23 7.99 1.80 11.38
N ALA A 24 7.29 2.92 11.14
CA ALA A 24 6.63 3.67 12.19
C ALA A 24 5.49 2.86 12.85
N LEU A 25 4.66 2.19 12.04
CA LEU A 25 3.58 1.35 12.55
C LEU A 25 4.13 0.15 13.32
N SER A 26 5.18 -0.51 12.80
CA SER A 26 5.83 -1.62 13.49
C SER A 26 6.44 -1.19 14.83
N LYS A 27 7.16 -0.06 14.88
CA LYS A 27 7.70 0.50 16.13
C LYS A 27 6.63 0.83 17.17
N ALA A 28 5.42 1.16 16.71
CA ALA A 28 4.28 1.42 17.58
C ALA A 28 3.48 0.15 17.94
N GLY A 29 4.03 -1.03 17.66
CA GLY A 29 3.50 -2.33 18.08
C GLY A 29 2.50 -2.94 17.10
N ALA A 30 2.31 -2.39 15.91
CA ALA A 30 1.47 -3.02 14.89
C ALA A 30 2.20 -4.17 14.18
N LYS A 31 1.46 -5.19 13.78
CA LYS A 31 1.88 -6.24 12.85
C LYS A 31 1.70 -5.72 11.42
N VAL A 32 2.73 -5.80 10.58
CA VAL A 32 2.69 -5.16 9.27
C VAL A 32 2.82 -6.16 8.13
N ALA A 33 1.86 -6.14 7.20
CA ALA A 33 1.97 -6.79 5.91
C ALA A 33 2.42 -5.76 4.87
N ILE A 34 3.61 -5.96 4.32
CA ILE A 34 4.24 -5.04 3.38
C ILE A 34 4.22 -5.61 1.97
N GLY A 35 3.74 -4.82 1.01
CA GLY A 35 3.63 -5.24 -0.36
C GLY A 35 4.22 -4.24 -1.36
N ALA A 36 4.98 -4.73 -2.34
CA ALA A 36 5.49 -3.96 -3.46
C ALA A 36 6.00 -4.88 -4.58
N ARG A 37 6.32 -4.30 -5.76
CA ARG A 37 6.89 -5.04 -6.89
C ARG A 37 8.36 -5.42 -6.68
N ARG A 38 9.15 -4.58 -5.98
CA ARG A 38 10.58 -4.76 -5.72
C ARG A 38 10.79 -5.63 -4.49
N THR A 39 10.97 -6.92 -4.68
CA THR A 39 11.08 -7.91 -3.60
C THR A 39 12.38 -7.79 -2.82
N ASP A 40 13.49 -7.42 -3.47
CA ASP A 40 14.78 -7.13 -2.83
C ASP A 40 14.68 -6.02 -1.78
N LYS A 41 13.91 -4.97 -2.08
CA LYS A 41 13.66 -3.87 -1.15
C LYS A 41 12.70 -4.24 -0.02
N LEU A 42 11.72 -5.09 -0.31
CA LEU A 42 10.84 -5.63 0.73
C LEU A 42 11.60 -6.51 1.71
N GLU A 43 12.53 -7.33 1.24
CA GLU A 43 13.37 -8.17 2.09
C GLU A 43 14.26 -7.32 3.02
N GLN A 44 14.82 -6.22 2.52
CA GLN A 44 15.58 -5.28 3.34
C GLN A 44 14.71 -4.70 4.47
N LEU A 45 13.50 -4.23 4.15
CA LEU A 45 12.55 -3.68 5.12
C LEU A 45 12.09 -4.75 6.11
N GLU A 46 11.79 -5.95 5.64
CA GLU A 46 11.41 -7.08 6.48
C GLU A 46 12.50 -7.40 7.53
N ASN A 47 13.75 -7.45 7.08
CA ASN A 47 14.88 -7.71 7.96
C ASN A 47 15.07 -6.59 9.01
N GLU A 48 14.85 -5.32 8.62
CA GLU A 48 14.94 -4.19 9.55
C GLU A 48 13.84 -4.26 10.62
N ILE A 49 12.60 -4.57 10.21
CA ILE A 49 11.46 -4.72 11.13
C ILE A 49 11.72 -5.87 12.09
N LYS A 50 12.17 -7.04 11.60
CA LYS A 50 12.47 -8.21 12.44
C LYS A 50 13.60 -7.95 13.44
N LYS A 51 14.66 -7.24 13.02
CA LYS A 51 15.77 -6.84 13.91
C LYS A 51 15.30 -5.93 15.04
N SER A 52 14.26 -5.14 14.80
CA SER A 52 13.63 -4.28 15.83
C SER A 52 12.59 -5.00 16.68
N GLY A 53 12.41 -6.31 16.52
CA GLY A 53 11.44 -7.11 17.27
C GLY A 53 10.00 -7.03 16.73
N GLY A 54 9.78 -6.40 15.57
CA GLY A 54 8.46 -6.28 14.97
C GLY A 54 8.00 -7.54 14.23
N GLU A 55 6.68 -7.71 14.12
CA GLU A 55 6.05 -8.75 13.33
C GLU A 55 5.77 -8.24 11.91
N VAL A 56 6.25 -8.96 10.90
CA VAL A 56 6.11 -8.58 9.49
C VAL A 56 5.76 -9.77 8.60
N LEU A 57 4.98 -9.51 7.56
CA LEU A 57 4.73 -10.35 6.40
C LEU A 57 5.15 -9.57 5.16
N SER A 58 6.01 -10.08 4.32
CA SER A 58 6.35 -9.44 3.06
C SER A 58 5.81 -10.26 1.88
N GLN A 59 5.27 -9.56 0.88
CA GLN A 59 4.71 -10.20 -0.31
C GLN A 59 4.96 -9.36 -1.56
N LYS A 60 5.33 -10.02 -2.67
CA LYS A 60 5.30 -9.35 -3.97
C LYS A 60 3.87 -8.93 -4.28
N LEU A 61 3.68 -7.64 -4.54
CA LEU A 61 2.37 -7.03 -4.80
C LEU A 61 2.47 -6.05 -5.97
N ASP A 62 1.74 -6.36 -7.01
CA ASP A 62 1.40 -5.42 -8.07
C ASP A 62 -0.06 -5.01 -7.91
N VAL A 63 -0.30 -3.79 -7.46
CA VAL A 63 -1.66 -3.30 -7.18
C VAL A 63 -2.55 -3.21 -8.41
N THR A 64 -1.98 -3.27 -9.62
CA THR A 64 -2.74 -3.35 -10.88
C THR A 64 -3.37 -4.72 -11.10
N LYS A 65 -2.98 -5.72 -10.30
CA LYS A 65 -3.49 -7.09 -10.34
C LYS A 65 -4.37 -7.35 -9.13
N LYS A 66 -5.67 -7.50 -9.38
CA LYS A 66 -6.63 -7.79 -8.29
C LYS A 66 -6.24 -9.03 -7.48
N THR A 67 -5.73 -10.07 -8.15
CA THR A 67 -5.29 -11.31 -7.50
C THR A 67 -4.18 -11.10 -6.47
N ASP A 68 -3.22 -10.20 -6.76
CA ASP A 68 -2.15 -9.89 -5.82
C ASP A 68 -2.70 -9.12 -4.60
N CYS A 69 -3.71 -8.23 -4.83
CA CYS A 69 -4.37 -7.50 -3.76
C CYS A 69 -5.19 -8.42 -2.86
N ASP A 70 -5.91 -9.39 -3.43
CA ASP A 70 -6.64 -10.41 -2.67
C ASP A 70 -5.65 -11.26 -1.84
N ALA A 71 -4.56 -11.71 -2.46
CA ALA A 71 -3.59 -12.60 -1.83
C ALA A 71 -2.90 -11.98 -0.60
N ILE A 72 -2.55 -10.70 -0.61
CA ILE A 72 -1.92 -10.08 0.57
C ILE A 72 -2.89 -9.99 1.76
N VAL A 73 -4.18 -9.72 1.49
CA VAL A 73 -5.22 -9.70 2.52
C VAL A 73 -5.43 -11.09 3.10
N GLU A 74 -5.57 -12.11 2.24
CA GLU A 74 -5.72 -13.50 2.65
C GLU A 74 -4.54 -13.99 3.49
N GLN A 75 -3.31 -13.67 3.08
CA GLN A 75 -2.12 -14.06 3.83
C GLN A 75 -2.02 -13.36 5.18
N ALA A 76 -2.39 -12.08 5.27
CA ALA A 76 -2.44 -11.35 6.54
C ALA A 76 -3.47 -11.97 7.48
N ILE A 77 -4.68 -12.28 6.99
CA ILE A 77 -5.72 -12.96 7.78
C ILE A 77 -5.27 -14.36 8.20
N LYS A 78 -4.67 -15.13 7.29
CA LYS A 78 -4.14 -16.48 7.61
C LYS A 78 -3.08 -16.43 8.70
N LYS A 79 -2.21 -15.41 8.68
CA LYS A 79 -1.10 -15.31 9.66
C LYS A 79 -1.53 -14.77 11.01
N TRP A 80 -2.43 -13.78 11.03
CA TRP A 80 -2.77 -13.05 12.27
C TRP A 80 -4.25 -13.05 12.64
N GLY A 81 -5.08 -13.72 11.85
CA GLY A 81 -6.53 -13.84 12.08
C GLY A 81 -7.34 -12.59 11.70
N THR A 82 -6.69 -11.50 11.33
CA THR A 82 -7.39 -10.23 11.06
C THR A 82 -6.58 -9.29 10.17
N VAL A 83 -7.29 -8.27 9.64
CA VAL A 83 -6.74 -7.01 9.12
C VAL A 83 -7.50 -5.87 9.77
N ASP A 84 -6.80 -4.85 10.23
CA ASP A 84 -7.39 -3.67 10.88
C ASP A 84 -7.21 -2.40 10.06
N ILE A 85 -6.09 -2.28 9.36
CA ILE A 85 -5.70 -1.06 8.66
C ILE A 85 -5.21 -1.40 7.25
N LEU A 86 -5.71 -0.68 6.26
CA LEU A 86 -5.17 -0.67 4.91
C LEU A 86 -4.57 0.71 4.63
N VAL A 87 -3.29 0.75 4.23
CA VAL A 87 -2.62 1.96 3.74
C VAL A 87 -2.39 1.82 2.25
N ASN A 88 -3.24 2.44 1.46
CA ASN A 88 -3.07 2.59 0.01
C ASN A 88 -2.02 3.68 -0.23
N ASN A 89 -0.76 3.26 -0.37
CA ASN A 89 0.37 4.14 -0.61
C ASN A 89 1.05 3.88 -1.95
N ALA A 90 0.85 2.72 -2.57
CA ALA A 90 1.38 2.46 -3.90
C ALA A 90 0.88 3.52 -4.88
N GLY A 91 1.82 4.17 -5.57
CA GLY A 91 1.50 5.21 -6.53
C GLY A 91 2.69 5.50 -7.44
N LEU A 92 2.42 6.13 -8.55
CA LEU A 92 3.42 6.67 -9.46
C LEU A 92 2.89 7.96 -10.11
N MET A 93 3.82 8.85 -10.45
CA MET A 93 3.49 10.12 -11.09
C MET A 93 4.64 10.53 -12.04
N PRO A 94 4.75 9.89 -13.23
CA PRO A 94 5.64 10.37 -14.27
C PRO A 94 5.17 11.75 -14.73
N LEU A 95 6.12 12.69 -14.80
CA LEU A 95 5.82 14.06 -15.21
C LEU A 95 6.11 14.23 -16.69
N SER A 96 5.10 14.64 -17.45
CA SER A 96 5.22 14.95 -18.87
C SER A 96 4.21 16.02 -19.29
N PHE A 97 4.58 16.84 -20.27
CA PHE A 97 3.62 17.76 -20.87
C PHE A 97 2.58 16.99 -21.70
N VAL A 98 1.32 17.41 -21.67
CA VAL A 98 0.24 16.79 -22.45
C VAL A 98 0.59 16.68 -23.94
N LYS A 99 1.26 17.70 -24.50
CA LYS A 99 1.73 17.69 -25.90
C LYS A 99 2.70 16.54 -26.24
N SER A 100 3.31 15.91 -25.25
CA SER A 100 4.21 14.75 -25.44
C SER A 100 3.47 13.45 -25.68
N LEU A 101 2.15 13.44 -25.49
CA LEU A 101 1.22 12.33 -25.77
C LEU A 101 1.71 10.99 -25.18
N LYS A 102 2.18 11.02 -23.94
CA LYS A 102 2.67 9.83 -23.22
C LYS A 102 1.51 8.99 -22.68
N VAL A 103 0.71 8.45 -23.60
CA VAL A 103 -0.53 7.72 -23.27
C VAL A 103 -0.25 6.54 -22.34
N ASP A 104 0.83 5.78 -22.57
CA ASP A 104 1.21 4.65 -21.72
C ASP A 104 1.48 5.07 -20.27
N GLU A 105 2.06 6.27 -20.06
CA GLU A 105 2.28 6.81 -18.71
C GLU A 105 0.94 7.16 -18.03
N TRP A 106 -0.01 7.70 -18.81
CA TRP A 106 -1.36 8.02 -18.30
C TRP A 106 -2.11 6.74 -17.90
N GLU A 107 -2.09 5.71 -18.75
CA GLU A 107 -2.70 4.42 -18.46
C GLU A 107 -2.10 3.80 -17.19
N GLN A 108 -0.76 3.83 -17.05
CA GLN A 108 -0.09 3.35 -15.85
C GLN A 108 -0.52 4.13 -14.59
N MET A 109 -0.68 5.46 -14.67
CA MET A 109 -1.16 6.26 -13.54
C MET A 109 -2.58 5.87 -13.15
N ILE A 110 -3.48 5.70 -14.12
CA ILE A 110 -4.86 5.25 -13.86
C ILE A 110 -4.86 3.86 -13.21
N ASP A 111 -4.09 2.93 -13.77
CA ASP A 111 -4.03 1.56 -13.29
C ASP A 111 -3.49 1.47 -11.85
N VAL A 112 -2.43 2.20 -11.54
CA VAL A 112 -1.83 2.16 -10.20
C VAL A 112 -2.59 3.03 -9.20
N ASN A 113 -2.82 4.32 -9.55
CA ASN A 113 -3.30 5.30 -8.57
C ASN A 113 -4.83 5.25 -8.37
N ILE A 114 -5.57 4.69 -9.34
CA ILE A 114 -7.04 4.56 -9.26
C ILE A 114 -7.43 3.10 -9.08
N LYS A 115 -7.18 2.24 -10.07
CA LYS A 115 -7.59 0.82 -9.98
C LYS A 115 -6.90 0.10 -8.83
N GLY A 116 -5.59 0.38 -8.58
CA GLY A 116 -4.85 -0.21 -7.47
C GLY A 116 -5.47 0.09 -6.11
N VAL A 117 -5.88 1.34 -5.87
CA VAL A 117 -6.60 1.73 -4.65
C VAL A 117 -7.94 0.98 -4.53
N LEU A 118 -8.69 0.89 -5.64
CA LEU A 118 -9.98 0.20 -5.66
C LEU A 118 -9.82 -1.31 -5.41
N TYR A 119 -8.82 -1.97 -6.01
CA TYR A 119 -8.60 -3.40 -5.84
C TYR A 119 -8.17 -3.76 -4.42
N CYS A 120 -7.23 -3.02 -3.83
CA CYS A 120 -6.83 -3.24 -2.44
C CYS A 120 -7.99 -2.96 -1.47
N THR A 121 -8.78 -1.91 -1.73
CA THR A 121 -9.97 -1.61 -0.94
C THR A 121 -11.01 -2.70 -1.05
N ALA A 122 -11.32 -3.16 -2.28
CA ALA A 122 -12.27 -4.24 -2.51
C ALA A 122 -11.86 -5.56 -1.81
N ALA A 123 -10.54 -5.84 -1.77
CA ALA A 123 -10.02 -7.03 -1.10
C ALA A 123 -10.24 -7.00 0.43
N VAL A 124 -10.10 -5.84 1.07
CA VAL A 124 -10.17 -5.74 2.54
C VAL A 124 -11.59 -5.49 3.07
N ILE A 125 -12.45 -4.81 2.29
CA ILE A 125 -13.80 -4.38 2.73
C ILE A 125 -14.67 -5.52 3.28
N PRO A 126 -14.75 -6.72 2.66
CA PRO A 126 -15.58 -7.78 3.20
C PRO A 126 -15.21 -8.12 4.65
N HIS A 127 -13.93 -8.26 4.94
CA HIS A 127 -13.41 -8.56 6.28
C HIS A 127 -13.68 -7.41 7.28
N LEU A 128 -13.40 -6.16 6.89
CA LEU A 128 -13.67 -5.01 7.76
C LEU A 128 -15.16 -4.83 8.06
N LYS A 129 -16.02 -5.14 7.08
CA LYS A 129 -17.47 -5.08 7.23
C LYS A 129 -17.99 -6.14 8.21
N GLU A 130 -17.53 -7.37 8.08
CA GLU A 130 -17.88 -8.48 8.99
C GLU A 130 -17.47 -8.14 10.43
N LYS A 131 -16.29 -7.67 10.62
CA LYS A 131 -15.71 -7.28 11.91
C LYS A 131 -16.27 -5.95 12.44
N LYS A 132 -17.01 -5.16 11.63
CA LYS A 132 -17.57 -3.83 11.95
C LYS A 132 -16.53 -2.83 12.48
N SER A 133 -15.27 -2.96 12.09
CA SER A 133 -14.16 -2.14 12.55
C SER A 133 -13.01 -2.18 11.54
N GLY A 134 -12.35 -1.05 11.35
CA GLY A 134 -11.16 -0.92 10.52
C GLY A 134 -10.93 0.51 10.02
N HIS A 135 -9.76 0.74 9.44
CA HIS A 135 -9.39 2.02 8.83
C HIS A 135 -8.80 1.80 7.45
N ILE A 136 -9.17 2.66 6.50
CA ILE A 136 -8.53 2.75 5.19
C ILE A 136 -7.92 4.14 5.07
N VAL A 137 -6.60 4.18 4.84
CA VAL A 137 -5.83 5.40 4.65
C VAL A 137 -5.34 5.45 3.21
N ASN A 138 -5.72 6.49 2.48
CA ASN A 138 -5.26 6.72 1.11
C ASN A 138 -4.21 7.84 1.12
N ILE A 139 -2.99 7.52 0.68
CA ILE A 139 -1.95 8.53 0.51
C ILE A 139 -2.22 9.27 -0.79
N SER A 140 -2.46 10.57 -0.66
CA SER A 140 -2.76 11.49 -1.76
C SER A 140 -1.68 12.56 -1.88
N SER A 141 -1.89 13.51 -2.76
CA SER A 141 -0.99 14.62 -3.02
C SER A 141 -1.76 15.92 -3.21
N VAL A 142 -1.10 17.05 -3.01
CA VAL A 142 -1.59 18.37 -3.44
C VAL A 142 -1.82 18.42 -4.96
N ALA A 143 -1.12 17.57 -5.72
CA ALA A 143 -1.31 17.42 -7.17
C ALA A 143 -2.73 16.98 -7.57
N GLY A 144 -3.49 16.36 -6.66
CA GLY A 144 -4.90 16.06 -6.87
C GLY A 144 -5.83 17.29 -6.74
N ARG A 145 -5.29 18.44 -6.36
CA ARG A 145 -6.05 19.69 -6.13
C ARG A 145 -5.49 20.91 -6.88
N LEU A 146 -4.21 20.90 -7.17
CA LEU A 146 -3.50 22.02 -7.80
C LEU A 146 -2.90 21.56 -9.13
N VAL A 147 -3.14 22.35 -10.17
CA VAL A 147 -2.50 22.17 -11.47
C VAL A 147 -1.08 22.71 -11.41
N PHE A 148 -0.12 21.98 -11.94
CA PHE A 148 1.27 22.41 -12.05
C PHE A 148 1.86 21.99 -13.42
N PRO A 149 2.91 22.67 -13.90
CA PRO A 149 3.53 22.33 -15.18
C PRO A 149 3.96 20.85 -15.22
N SER A 150 3.74 20.20 -16.36
CA SER A 150 4.01 18.78 -16.60
C SER A 150 3.16 17.75 -15.80
N GLY A 151 2.20 18.18 -15.01
CA GLY A 151 1.17 17.29 -14.46
C GLY A 151 0.08 17.09 -15.51
N SER A 152 0.10 15.94 -16.23
CA SER A 152 -0.84 15.68 -17.34
C SER A 152 -2.05 14.83 -16.93
N VAL A 153 -1.97 14.11 -15.82
CA VAL A 153 -3.04 13.26 -15.25
C VAL A 153 -3.05 13.38 -13.73
#